data_ec37ce743c265c0d98d8a0eda70f55aa
#
_entry.id   ec37ce743c265c0d98d8a0eda70f55aa
#
_cell.length_a   1.000
_cell.length_b   1.000
_cell.length_c   1.000
_cell.angle_alpha   90.00
_cell.angle_beta   90.00
_cell.angle_gamma   90.00
#
_symmetry.space_group_name_H-M   'P 1'
#
loop_
_entity.id
_entity.type
_entity.pdbx_description
1 polymer ?
#
loop_
_entity_poly.entity_id
_entity_poly.type
_entity_poly.pdbx_seq_one_letter_code
_entity_poly.pdbx_strand_id
1 'polypeptide(L)'
;MKSFWKDKDKRLIDPELFSSRADVLAKQIHDESTGKVNKPTQIRKFYEEVLRFDGILKANPSDFDNMLPYLKMLNAKAAYAMGRELISKGFKDFISDALGQIKDKDDFDAFSGLFEAFMGFYKFYDTKSEGTTQGGTR
;
A
#
# COMPACT_ATOMS: atom_id res chain seq x y z
N MET A 1 -9.79 8.70 1.37
CA MET A 1 -8.82 8.66 0.24
C MET A 1 -9.52 9.00 -1.06
N LYS A 2 -8.89 9.84 -1.86
CA LYS A 2 -9.40 10.18 -3.17
C LYS A 2 -9.46 8.94 -4.08
N SER A 3 -10.42 8.92 -5.02
CA SER A 3 -10.56 7.80 -5.97
C SER A 3 -9.28 7.50 -6.73
N PHE A 4 -9.05 6.23 -7.02
CA PHE A 4 -7.96 5.81 -7.90
C PHE A 4 -8.15 6.29 -9.34
N TRP A 5 -9.39 6.58 -9.71
CA TRP A 5 -9.78 6.81 -11.09
C TRP A 5 -9.90 8.30 -11.40
N LYS A 6 -9.42 8.68 -12.57
CA LYS A 6 -9.81 9.95 -13.17
C LYS A 6 -11.23 9.83 -13.72
N ASP A 7 -11.50 8.72 -14.42
CA ASP A 7 -12.82 8.41 -14.99
C ASP A 7 -12.95 6.88 -15.08
N LYS A 8 -13.66 6.30 -14.12
CA LYS A 8 -13.79 4.84 -14.05
C LYS A 8 -14.58 4.28 -15.22
N ASP A 9 -15.59 4.98 -15.70
CA ASP A 9 -16.41 4.50 -16.80
C ASP A 9 -15.56 4.32 -18.06
N LYS A 10 -14.56 5.17 -18.24
CA LYS A 10 -13.60 5.07 -19.35
C LYS A 10 -12.37 4.24 -19.00
N ARG A 11 -12.30 3.70 -17.79
CA ARG A 11 -11.14 2.95 -17.26
C ARG A 11 -9.85 3.76 -17.32
N LEU A 12 -9.95 5.06 -17.01
CA LEU A 12 -8.80 5.96 -16.95
C LEU A 12 -8.39 6.17 -15.51
N ILE A 13 -7.21 5.68 -15.16
CA ILE A 13 -6.63 5.88 -13.82
C ILE A 13 -6.16 7.33 -13.69
N ASP A 14 -6.25 7.87 -12.47
CA ASP A 14 -5.67 9.17 -12.15
C ASP A 14 -4.19 9.15 -12.53
N PRO A 15 -3.74 10.07 -13.41
CA PRO A 15 -2.35 10.04 -13.88
C PRO A 15 -1.32 10.25 -12.78
N GLU A 16 -1.71 10.77 -11.62
CA GLU A 16 -0.82 10.96 -10.48
C GLU A 16 -0.87 9.83 -9.46
N LEU A 17 -1.71 8.81 -9.68
CA LEU A 17 -1.90 7.74 -8.69
C LEU A 17 -0.59 7.03 -8.35
N PHE A 18 0.19 6.66 -9.37
CA PHE A 18 1.44 5.92 -9.21
C PHE A 18 2.66 6.82 -9.09
N SER A 19 2.47 8.12 -9.04
CA SER A 19 3.55 9.10 -8.97
C SER A 19 3.38 9.98 -7.74
N SER A 20 2.93 11.22 -7.90
CA SER A 20 2.89 12.18 -6.78
C SER A 20 2.01 11.69 -5.61
N ARG A 21 0.90 11.01 -5.88
CA ARG A 21 0.03 10.50 -4.82
C ARG A 21 0.71 9.39 -4.02
N ALA A 22 1.41 8.49 -4.70
CA ALA A 22 2.17 7.42 -4.03
C ALA A 22 3.33 8.01 -3.22
N ASP A 23 4.00 9.03 -3.77
CA ASP A 23 5.10 9.71 -3.12
C ASP A 23 4.65 10.40 -1.83
N VAL A 24 3.60 11.21 -1.89
CA VAL A 24 3.06 11.92 -0.72
C VAL A 24 2.66 10.93 0.37
N LEU A 25 1.99 9.84 -0.03
CA LEU A 25 1.58 8.81 0.92
C LEU A 25 2.79 8.14 1.58
N ALA A 26 3.79 7.78 0.79
CA ALA A 26 5.00 7.14 1.32
C ALA A 26 5.74 8.05 2.29
N LYS A 27 5.85 9.33 1.95
CA LYS A 27 6.49 10.30 2.84
C LYS A 27 5.72 10.45 4.15
N GLN A 28 4.40 10.57 4.06
CA GLN A 28 3.54 10.66 5.25
C GLN A 28 3.75 9.45 6.18
N ILE A 29 3.66 8.25 5.62
CA ILE A 29 3.79 7.02 6.42
C ILE A 29 5.19 6.90 7.01
N HIS A 30 6.22 7.26 6.24
CA HIS A 30 7.58 7.24 6.72
C HIS A 30 7.80 8.27 7.84
N ASP A 31 7.20 9.44 7.73
CA ASP A 31 7.29 10.47 8.78
C ASP A 31 6.62 10.02 10.09
N GLU A 32 5.68 9.06 10.02
CA GLU A 32 5.04 8.47 11.20
C GLU A 32 5.86 7.34 11.84
N SER A 33 6.98 6.99 11.23
CA SER A 33 7.84 5.92 11.76
C SER A 33 8.50 6.35 13.06
N THR A 34 8.46 5.48 14.07
CA THR A 34 9.14 5.70 15.34
C THR A 34 9.33 4.33 16.01
N GLY A 35 10.55 4.07 16.49
CA GLY A 35 10.85 2.78 17.11
C GLY A 35 10.57 1.62 16.16
N LYS A 36 9.66 0.72 16.56
CA LYS A 36 9.27 -0.44 15.75
C LYS A 36 8.12 -0.15 14.78
N VAL A 37 7.54 1.05 14.86
CA VAL A 37 6.38 1.42 14.03
C VAL A 37 6.83 1.68 12.60
N ASN A 38 6.14 1.07 11.65
CA ASN A 38 6.36 1.23 10.21
C ASN A 38 7.74 0.80 9.72
N LYS A 39 8.36 -0.18 10.39
CA LYS A 39 9.58 -0.78 9.87
C LYS A 39 9.34 -1.29 8.45
N PRO A 40 10.31 -1.15 7.54
CA PRO A 40 10.15 -1.63 6.16
C PRO A 40 9.71 -3.09 6.07
N THR A 41 10.19 -3.95 6.99
CA THR A 41 9.80 -5.36 7.02
C THR A 41 8.33 -5.53 7.36
N GLN A 42 7.74 -4.69 8.21
CA GLN A 42 6.31 -4.74 8.53
C GLN A 42 5.46 -4.26 7.37
N ILE A 43 5.83 -3.15 6.76
CA ILE A 43 5.12 -2.61 5.59
C ILE A 43 5.15 -3.62 4.45
N ARG A 44 6.32 -4.25 4.23
CA ARG A 44 6.51 -5.22 3.16
C ARG A 44 5.62 -6.46 3.30
N LYS A 45 5.31 -6.88 4.52
CA LYS A 45 4.41 -8.02 4.73
C LYS A 45 3.05 -7.80 4.08
N PHE A 46 2.52 -6.59 4.17
CA PHE A 46 1.25 -6.24 3.52
C PHE A 46 1.39 -6.24 2.01
N TYR A 47 2.49 -5.68 1.51
CA TYR A 47 2.73 -5.66 0.07
C TYR A 47 2.87 -7.08 -0.50
N GLU A 48 3.58 -7.97 0.20
CA GLU A 48 3.73 -9.35 -0.23
C GLU A 48 2.39 -10.08 -0.32
N GLU A 49 1.45 -9.79 0.59
CA GLU A 49 0.10 -10.32 0.50
C GLU A 49 -0.61 -9.82 -0.75
N VAL A 50 -0.48 -8.53 -1.06
CA VAL A 50 -1.07 -7.97 -2.28
C VAL A 50 -0.47 -8.64 -3.52
N LEU A 51 0.85 -8.86 -3.54
CA LEU A 51 1.51 -9.57 -4.64
C LEU A 51 0.99 -11.00 -4.79
N ARG A 52 0.71 -11.68 -3.69
CA ARG A 52 0.16 -13.03 -3.72
C ARG A 52 -1.22 -13.04 -4.38
N PHE A 53 -2.09 -12.11 -3.99
CA PHE A 53 -3.41 -11.99 -4.63
C PHE A 53 -3.27 -11.62 -6.10
N ASP A 54 -2.36 -10.72 -6.44
CA ASP A 54 -2.11 -10.33 -7.83
C ASP A 54 -1.74 -11.54 -8.68
N GLY A 55 -0.84 -12.38 -8.17
CA GLY A 55 -0.44 -13.63 -8.85
C GLY A 55 -1.61 -14.59 -9.06
N ILE A 56 -2.45 -14.77 -8.04
CA ILE A 56 -3.62 -15.65 -8.12
C ILE A 56 -4.58 -15.12 -9.19
N LEU A 57 -4.85 -13.82 -9.19
CA LEU A 57 -5.83 -13.22 -10.10
C LEU A 57 -5.31 -13.10 -11.53
N LYS A 58 -4.00 -13.00 -11.74
CA LYS A 58 -3.42 -13.07 -13.09
C LYS A 58 -3.59 -14.46 -13.69
N ALA A 59 -3.43 -15.51 -12.86
CA ALA A 59 -3.62 -16.88 -13.31
C ALA A 59 -5.10 -17.19 -13.54
N ASN A 60 -6.00 -16.59 -12.75
CA ASN A 60 -7.43 -16.85 -12.83
C ASN A 60 -8.24 -15.58 -12.54
N PRO A 61 -8.38 -14.67 -13.54
CA PRO A 61 -9.09 -13.40 -13.33
C PRO A 61 -10.55 -13.54 -12.90
N SER A 62 -11.20 -14.62 -13.31
CA SER A 62 -12.61 -14.86 -12.99
C SER A 62 -12.83 -15.21 -11.50
N ASP A 63 -11.76 -15.42 -10.75
CA ASP A 63 -11.84 -15.79 -9.34
C ASP A 63 -11.91 -14.56 -8.41
N PHE A 64 -12.01 -13.37 -8.97
CA PHE A 64 -11.96 -12.14 -8.17
C PHE A 64 -13.02 -12.12 -7.07
N ASP A 65 -14.27 -12.44 -7.39
CA ASP A 65 -15.36 -12.37 -6.42
C ASP A 65 -15.14 -13.33 -5.25
N ASN A 66 -14.57 -14.53 -5.54
CA ASN A 66 -14.24 -15.51 -4.50
C ASN A 66 -13.07 -15.02 -3.64
N MET A 67 -12.13 -14.29 -4.22
CA MET A 67 -10.94 -13.83 -3.50
C MET A 67 -11.16 -12.55 -2.71
N LEU A 68 -12.16 -11.76 -3.07
CA LEU A 68 -12.38 -10.44 -2.46
C LEU A 68 -12.51 -10.48 -0.93
N PRO A 69 -13.27 -11.43 -0.33
CA PRO A 69 -13.32 -11.48 1.14
C PRO A 69 -11.96 -11.71 1.79
N TYR A 70 -11.12 -12.54 1.17
CA TYR A 70 -9.78 -12.82 1.68
C TYR A 70 -8.86 -11.62 1.54
N LEU A 71 -8.99 -10.89 0.44
CA LEU A 71 -8.26 -9.64 0.26
C LEU A 71 -8.65 -8.64 1.35
N LYS A 72 -9.94 -8.50 1.62
CA LYS A 72 -10.44 -7.57 2.64
C LYS A 72 -10.04 -7.97 4.05
N MET A 73 -9.57 -9.18 4.26
CA MET A 73 -9.01 -9.60 5.55
C MET A 73 -7.74 -8.82 5.91
N LEU A 74 -7.12 -8.14 4.95
CA LEU A 74 -6.01 -7.23 5.24
C LEU A 74 -6.43 -6.14 6.25
N ASN A 75 -7.71 -5.77 6.29
CA ASN A 75 -8.21 -4.84 7.31
C ASN A 75 -7.98 -5.38 8.73
N ALA A 76 -8.28 -6.65 8.95
CA ALA A 76 -8.07 -7.27 10.26
C ALA A 76 -6.59 -7.38 10.59
N LYS A 77 -5.77 -7.74 9.60
CA LYS A 77 -4.31 -7.81 9.79
C LYS A 77 -3.73 -6.44 10.13
N ALA A 78 -4.22 -5.38 9.48
CA ALA A 78 -3.77 -4.02 9.75
C ALA A 78 -4.21 -3.57 11.16
N ALA A 79 -5.45 -3.86 11.55
CA ALA A 79 -5.93 -3.53 12.90
C ALA A 79 -5.09 -4.24 13.96
N TYR A 80 -4.80 -5.53 13.76
CA TYR A 80 -3.96 -6.30 14.68
C TYR A 80 -2.56 -5.71 14.79
N ALA A 81 -1.95 -5.40 13.65
CA ALA A 81 -0.60 -4.82 13.62
C ALA A 81 -0.56 -3.45 14.29
N MET A 82 -1.58 -2.62 14.07
CA MET A 82 -1.66 -1.31 14.73
C MET A 82 -1.82 -1.47 16.24
N GLY A 83 -2.64 -2.42 16.70
CA GLY A 83 -2.79 -2.71 18.11
C GLY A 83 -1.50 -3.15 18.78
N ARG A 84 -0.60 -3.78 18.03
CA ARG A 84 0.73 -4.16 18.51
C ARG A 84 1.78 -3.08 18.27
N GLU A 85 1.39 -1.92 17.83
CA GLU A 85 2.29 -0.79 17.54
C GLU A 85 3.36 -1.12 16.50
N LEU A 86 3.00 -1.96 15.51
CA LEU A 86 3.91 -2.31 14.40
C LEU A 86 3.70 -1.44 13.17
N ILE A 87 2.51 -0.85 13.06
CA ILE A 87 2.19 0.11 11.99
C ILE A 87 1.47 1.31 12.59
N SER A 88 1.55 2.44 11.90
CA SER A 88 0.88 3.67 12.32
C SER A 88 -0.60 3.67 11.89
N LYS A 89 -1.37 4.57 12.49
CA LYS A 89 -2.74 4.80 12.09
C LYS A 89 -2.83 5.22 10.62
N GLY A 90 -1.89 6.03 10.15
CA GLY A 90 -1.87 6.45 8.74
C GLY A 90 -1.74 5.29 7.79
N PHE A 91 -0.89 4.31 8.09
CA PHE A 91 -0.78 3.13 7.24
C PHE A 91 -2.03 2.25 7.32
N LYS A 92 -2.57 2.07 8.53
CA LYS A 92 -3.83 1.34 8.69
C LYS A 92 -4.95 1.99 7.89
N ASP A 93 -5.05 3.32 7.94
CA ASP A 93 -6.08 4.05 7.20
C ASP A 93 -5.88 3.91 5.69
N PHE A 94 -4.65 3.92 5.21
CA PHE A 94 -4.36 3.65 3.80
C PHE A 94 -4.92 2.30 3.37
N ILE A 95 -4.62 1.24 4.12
CA ILE A 95 -5.12 -0.09 3.80
C ILE A 95 -6.66 -0.10 3.79
N SER A 96 -7.27 0.44 4.82
CA SER A 96 -8.71 0.46 4.99
C SER A 96 -9.42 1.24 3.88
N ASP A 97 -8.93 2.46 3.60
CA ASP A 97 -9.53 3.32 2.59
C ASP A 97 -9.38 2.74 1.19
N ALA A 98 -8.19 2.21 0.90
CA ALA A 98 -7.92 1.60 -0.40
C ALA A 98 -8.78 0.37 -0.62
N LEU A 99 -8.88 -0.53 0.36
CA LEU A 99 -9.72 -1.71 0.25
C LEU A 99 -11.20 -1.34 0.06
N GLY A 100 -11.62 -0.23 0.66
CA GLY A 100 -12.99 0.27 0.50
C GLY A 100 -13.32 0.66 -0.93
N GLN A 101 -12.33 0.95 -1.76
CA GLN A 101 -12.54 1.30 -3.17
C GLN A 101 -12.54 0.08 -4.09
N ILE A 102 -12.12 -1.09 -3.61
CA ILE A 102 -11.97 -2.28 -4.47
C ILE A 102 -13.30 -3.00 -4.59
N LYS A 103 -13.91 -2.91 -5.76
CA LYS A 103 -15.19 -3.54 -6.08
C LYS A 103 -15.08 -4.51 -7.24
N ASP A 104 -14.08 -4.35 -8.09
CA ASP A 104 -13.80 -5.23 -9.22
C ASP A 104 -12.30 -5.41 -9.39
N LYS A 105 -11.91 -6.26 -10.36
CA LYS A 105 -10.51 -6.58 -10.59
C LYS A 105 -9.71 -5.37 -11.04
N ASP A 106 -10.32 -4.46 -11.82
CA ASP A 106 -9.61 -3.26 -12.28
C ASP A 106 -9.28 -2.33 -11.11
N ASP A 107 -10.18 -2.23 -10.13
CA ASP A 107 -9.89 -1.50 -8.89
C ASP A 107 -8.73 -2.14 -8.14
N PHE A 108 -8.69 -3.47 -8.09
CA PHE A 108 -7.59 -4.19 -7.45
C PHE A 108 -6.27 -3.92 -8.17
N ASP A 109 -6.27 -3.94 -9.51
CA ASP A 109 -5.06 -3.66 -10.29
C ASP A 109 -4.54 -2.25 -10.01
N ALA A 110 -5.44 -1.28 -9.91
CA ALA A 110 -5.08 0.09 -9.54
C ALA A 110 -4.45 0.15 -8.15
N PHE A 111 -5.04 -0.55 -7.18
CA PHE A 111 -4.51 -0.64 -5.82
C PHE A 111 -3.13 -1.29 -5.80
N SER A 112 -2.98 -2.39 -6.51
CA SER A 112 -1.69 -3.10 -6.60
C SER A 112 -0.59 -2.19 -7.16
N GLY A 113 -0.90 -1.45 -8.23
CA GLY A 113 0.02 -0.49 -8.81
C GLY A 113 0.38 0.66 -7.86
N LEU A 114 -0.62 1.18 -7.16
CA LEU A 114 -0.39 2.21 -6.14
C LEU A 114 0.55 1.71 -5.05
N PHE A 115 0.31 0.49 -4.56
CA PHE A 115 1.14 -0.07 -3.49
C PHE A 115 2.56 -0.33 -3.97
N GLU A 116 2.73 -0.80 -5.22
CA GLU A 116 4.06 -0.98 -5.80
C GLU A 116 4.81 0.35 -5.85
N ALA A 117 4.17 1.41 -6.35
CA ALA A 117 4.77 2.74 -6.42
C ALA A 117 5.08 3.27 -5.01
N PHE A 118 4.15 3.07 -4.08
CA PHE A 118 4.36 3.42 -2.67
C PHE A 118 5.61 2.76 -2.12
N MET A 119 5.81 1.47 -2.38
CA MET A 119 6.98 0.74 -1.88
C MET A 119 8.28 1.33 -2.43
N GLY A 120 8.28 1.74 -3.70
CA GLY A 120 9.45 2.38 -4.31
C GLY A 120 9.81 3.68 -3.59
N PHE A 121 8.83 4.55 -3.39
CA PHE A 121 9.07 5.81 -2.67
C PHE A 121 9.40 5.57 -1.20
N TYR A 122 8.74 4.61 -0.56
CA TYR A 122 9.00 4.29 0.84
C TYR A 122 10.46 3.85 1.03
N LYS A 123 10.95 3.00 0.14
CA LYS A 123 12.34 2.55 0.15
C LYS A 123 13.29 3.73 -0.02
N PHE A 124 12.95 4.67 -0.89
CA PHE A 124 13.73 5.88 -1.09
C PHE A 124 13.84 6.69 0.22
N TYR A 125 12.71 6.94 0.88
CA TYR A 125 12.72 7.71 2.13
C TYR A 125 13.45 6.99 3.25
N ASP A 126 13.29 5.68 3.34
CA ASP A 126 13.96 4.88 4.35
C ASP A 126 15.47 4.90 4.15
N THR A 127 15.93 4.71 2.93
CA THR A 127 17.36 4.75 2.57
C THR A 127 17.93 6.15 2.82
N LYS A 128 17.18 7.20 2.44
CA LYS A 128 17.60 8.58 2.65
C LYS A 128 17.72 8.88 4.15
N SER A 129 16.78 8.42 4.96
CA SER A 129 16.80 8.59 6.41
C SER A 129 18.00 7.90 7.02
N GLU A 130 18.30 6.65 6.63
CA GLU A 130 19.50 5.92 7.06
C GLU A 130 20.76 6.66 6.65
N GLY A 131 20.83 7.12 5.40
CA GLY A 131 21.95 7.89 4.90
C GLY A 131 22.16 9.17 5.68
N THR A 132 21.10 9.87 6.02
CA THR A 132 21.15 11.09 6.83
C THR A 132 21.65 10.77 8.24
N THR A 133 21.13 9.71 8.85
CA THR A 133 21.50 9.27 10.20
C THR A 133 22.96 8.85 10.24
N GLN A 134 23.44 8.20 9.20
CA GLN A 134 24.81 7.67 9.09
C GLN A 134 25.71 8.56 8.25
N GLY A 135 25.24 9.76 7.90
CA GLY A 135 25.94 10.62 6.95
C GLY A 135 27.38 10.92 7.29
N GLY A 136 27.70 11.05 8.57
CA GLY A 136 29.06 11.30 9.02
C GLY A 136 30.01 10.12 8.85
N THR A 137 29.48 8.92 8.64
CA THR A 137 30.28 7.70 8.53
C THR A 137 30.47 7.23 7.08
N ARG A 138 29.88 7.94 6.18
CA ARG A 138 29.93 7.59 4.74
C ARG A 138 30.93 8.47 3.97
#